data_7efc84bfb2b9fdd8cc428b7346d8d97e
#
_entry.id   7efc84bfb2b9fdd8cc428b7346d8d97e
#
_cell.length_a   1.000
_cell.length_b   1.000
_cell.length_c   1.000
_cell.angle_alpha   90.00
_cell.angle_beta   90.00
_cell.angle_gamma   90.00
#
_symmetry.space_group_name_H-M   'P 1'
#
loop_
_entity.id
_entity.type
_entity.pdbx_description
1 polymer ?
#
loop_
_entity_poly.entity_id
_entity_poly.type
_entity_poly.pdbx_seq_one_letter_code
_entity_poly.pdbx_strand_id
1 'polypeptide(L)'
;MARPRKITDERLLAAAGVAISRLGPGFTLADVAREAGVAVGTVAQRFTSKHGLLVAMSRTAVEGTRQGMRAAAKEAGDPVTAVIDVLIGTFAPLDDPETAANNLAQLAVDLADEELRGLLAELYAVLEEGLVPLLDQAVREGRLPGAPPVPVAARILTAVADGAALHWSARPAGGLCDRMRADLGAVLAGWCHRSDERAIEEGM
;
A
#
# COMPACT_ATOMS: atom_id res chain seq x y z
N MET A 1 5.54 38.59 20.44
CA MET A 1 5.94 37.17 20.45
C MET A 1 4.91 36.42 19.62
N ALA A 2 5.33 35.78 18.51
CA ALA A 2 4.42 34.97 17.68
C ALA A 2 4.02 33.71 18.46
N ARG A 3 2.69 33.48 18.55
CA ARG A 3 2.11 32.27 19.16
C ARG A 3 2.68 31.04 18.45
N PRO A 4 3.25 30.03 19.14
CA PRO A 4 3.78 28.83 18.49
C PRO A 4 2.70 28.24 17.58
N ARG A 5 3.02 28.02 16.29
CA ARG A 5 2.09 27.35 15.37
C ARG A 5 1.78 25.98 15.97
N LYS A 6 0.50 25.74 16.26
CA LYS A 6 0.03 24.46 16.80
C LYS A 6 0.33 23.39 15.74
N ILE A 7 1.15 22.38 16.08
CA ILE A 7 1.46 21.28 15.17
C ILE A 7 0.18 20.54 14.80
N THR A 8 0.04 20.13 13.53
CA THR A 8 -1.12 19.37 13.04
C THR A 8 -0.92 17.87 13.23
N ASP A 9 -2.02 17.11 13.19
CA ASP A 9 -1.98 15.66 13.29
C ASP A 9 -1.25 15.05 12.11
N GLU A 10 -1.44 15.57 10.90
CA GLU A 10 -0.78 15.11 9.69
C GLU A 10 0.76 15.18 9.83
N ARG A 11 1.28 16.24 10.43
CA ARG A 11 2.73 16.36 10.68
C ARG A 11 3.24 15.37 11.71
N LEU A 12 2.44 15.08 12.74
CA LEU A 12 2.79 14.07 13.75
C LEU A 12 2.74 12.66 13.16
N LEU A 13 1.73 12.37 12.34
CA LEU A 13 1.60 11.08 11.65
C LEU A 13 2.70 10.88 10.60
N ALA A 14 3.08 11.93 9.87
CA ALA A 14 4.21 11.88 8.94
C ALA A 14 5.54 11.60 9.71
N ALA A 15 5.76 12.26 10.85
CA ALA A 15 6.92 12.00 11.69
C ALA A 15 6.94 10.56 12.26
N ALA A 16 5.77 10.00 12.55
CA ALA A 16 5.64 8.60 12.96
C ALA A 16 6.00 7.64 11.82
N GLY A 17 5.60 7.92 10.59
CA GLY A 17 6.02 7.17 9.40
C GLY A 17 7.53 7.15 9.24
N VAL A 18 8.20 8.31 9.38
CA VAL A 18 9.67 8.39 9.35
C VAL A 18 10.30 7.58 10.49
N ALA A 19 9.73 7.64 11.70
CA ALA A 19 10.23 6.87 12.84
C ALA A 19 10.11 5.35 12.60
N ILE A 20 9.00 4.87 12.02
CA ILE A 20 8.82 3.47 11.64
C ILE A 20 9.84 3.06 10.56
N SER A 21 10.00 3.86 9.52
CA SER A 21 10.94 3.57 8.42
C SER A 21 12.38 3.40 8.92
N ARG A 22 12.78 4.11 9.98
CA ARG A 22 14.14 4.07 10.53
C ARG A 22 14.34 3.06 11.66
N LEU A 23 13.32 2.79 12.47
CA LEU A 23 13.44 2.06 13.74
C LEU A 23 12.54 0.81 13.79
N GLY A 24 11.71 0.62 12.76
CA GLY A 24 10.73 -0.45 12.77
C GLY A 24 9.80 -0.39 13.98
N PRO A 25 9.31 -1.54 14.45
CA PRO A 25 8.38 -1.60 15.58
C PRO A 25 9.01 -1.18 16.93
N GLY A 26 10.33 -0.94 16.97
CA GLY A 26 11.03 -0.45 18.17
C GLY A 26 10.82 1.04 18.45
N PHE A 27 10.26 1.83 17.55
CA PHE A 27 10.06 3.26 17.76
C PHE A 27 9.20 3.59 18.97
N THR A 28 9.39 4.80 19.53
CA THR A 28 8.68 5.32 20.69
C THR A 28 8.00 6.67 20.38
N LEU A 29 7.08 7.12 21.25
CA LEU A 29 6.52 8.48 21.13
C LEU A 29 7.60 9.57 21.25
N ALA A 30 8.71 9.29 21.95
CA ALA A 30 9.85 10.22 22.04
C ALA A 30 10.57 10.35 20.70
N ASP A 31 10.68 9.27 19.92
CA ASP A 31 11.26 9.32 18.57
C ASP A 31 10.40 10.13 17.61
N VAL A 32 9.09 9.96 17.67
CA VAL A 32 8.11 10.76 16.89
C VAL A 32 8.19 12.24 17.30
N ALA A 33 8.26 12.55 18.59
CA ALA A 33 8.38 13.91 19.07
C ALA A 33 9.66 14.58 18.60
N ARG A 34 10.78 13.85 18.62
CA ARG A 34 12.08 14.31 18.12
C ARG A 34 12.02 14.60 16.62
N GLU A 35 11.42 13.70 15.83
CA GLU A 35 11.27 13.87 14.39
C GLU A 35 10.36 15.07 14.04
N ALA A 36 9.26 15.23 14.79
CA ALA A 36 8.32 16.34 14.60
C ALA A 36 8.83 17.70 15.15
N GLY A 37 9.93 17.72 15.93
CA GLY A 37 10.45 18.92 16.58
C GLY A 37 9.56 19.46 17.69
N VAL A 38 8.90 18.57 18.47
CA VAL A 38 7.99 18.93 19.57
C VAL A 38 8.35 18.20 20.86
N ALA A 39 7.73 18.62 21.98
CA ALA A 39 7.84 17.88 23.24
C ALA A 39 7.07 16.56 23.19
N VAL A 40 7.56 15.49 23.83
CA VAL A 40 6.90 14.17 23.91
C VAL A 40 5.48 14.29 24.45
N GLY A 41 5.25 15.18 25.42
CA GLY A 41 3.91 15.45 25.96
C GLY A 41 2.90 15.92 24.91
N THR A 42 3.36 16.59 23.82
CA THR A 42 2.49 17.01 22.71
C THR A 42 1.96 15.80 21.96
N VAL A 43 2.81 14.81 21.67
CA VAL A 43 2.44 13.57 20.99
C VAL A 43 1.54 12.72 21.90
N ALA A 44 1.92 12.55 23.17
CA ALA A 44 1.15 11.77 24.14
C ALA A 44 -0.24 12.38 24.43
N GLN A 45 -0.35 13.70 24.48
CA GLN A 45 -1.65 14.39 24.65
C GLN A 45 -2.56 14.17 23.45
N ARG A 46 -2.00 14.02 22.24
CA ARG A 46 -2.79 13.87 21.01
C ARG A 46 -3.24 12.43 20.76
N PHE A 47 -2.36 11.46 20.98
CA PHE A 47 -2.61 10.07 20.63
C PHE A 47 -2.70 9.11 21.83
N THR A 48 -2.46 9.60 23.04
CA THR A 48 -2.51 8.87 24.31
C THR A 48 -1.42 7.80 24.44
N SER A 49 -1.19 6.97 23.43
CA SER A 49 -0.25 5.85 23.42
C SER A 49 0.35 5.62 22.04
N LYS A 50 1.37 4.76 21.96
CA LYS A 50 1.90 4.28 20.69
C LYS A 50 0.83 3.53 19.88
N HIS A 51 0.01 2.71 20.53
CA HIS A 51 -1.11 2.02 19.88
C HIS A 51 -2.11 3.04 19.30
N GLY A 52 -2.54 4.04 20.07
CA GLY A 52 -3.44 5.09 19.59
C GLY A 52 -2.86 5.89 18.40
N LEU A 53 -1.52 6.10 18.38
CA LEU A 53 -0.84 6.70 17.24
C LEU A 53 -0.89 5.78 16.00
N LEU A 54 -0.62 4.48 16.15
CA LEU A 54 -0.69 3.50 15.05
C LEU A 54 -2.11 3.39 14.50
N VAL A 55 -3.13 3.34 15.35
CA VAL A 55 -4.54 3.37 14.93
C VAL A 55 -4.87 4.62 14.12
N ALA A 56 -4.42 5.79 14.57
CA ALA A 56 -4.63 7.05 13.83
C ALA A 56 -3.91 7.03 12.47
N MET A 57 -2.68 6.49 12.40
CA MET A 57 -1.95 6.31 11.14
C MET A 57 -2.69 5.40 10.18
N SER A 58 -3.13 4.24 10.64
CA SER A 58 -3.84 3.26 9.81
C SER A 58 -5.16 3.82 9.26
N ARG A 59 -5.94 4.53 10.09
CA ARG A 59 -7.17 5.22 9.63
C ARG A 59 -6.88 6.29 8.57
N THR A 60 -5.80 7.06 8.76
CA THR A 60 -5.38 8.06 7.78
C THR A 60 -4.92 7.41 6.48
N ALA A 61 -4.22 6.28 6.56
CA ALA A 61 -3.80 5.51 5.38
C ALA A 61 -5.02 4.97 4.60
N VAL A 62 -6.01 4.39 5.28
CA VAL A 62 -7.26 3.92 4.65
C VAL A 62 -7.97 5.05 3.89
N GLU A 63 -8.15 6.21 4.53
CA GLU A 63 -8.84 7.34 3.89
C GLU A 63 -8.00 7.95 2.74
N GLY A 64 -6.69 8.10 2.94
CA GLY A 64 -5.78 8.57 1.89
C GLY A 64 -5.77 7.65 0.67
N THR A 65 -5.74 6.34 0.88
CA THR A 65 -5.84 5.33 -0.19
C THR A 65 -7.18 5.44 -0.92
N ARG A 66 -8.29 5.56 -0.18
CA ARG A 66 -9.63 5.74 -0.78
C ARG A 66 -9.70 6.97 -1.69
N GLN A 67 -9.11 8.09 -1.26
CA GLN A 67 -9.06 9.32 -2.05
C GLN A 67 -8.15 9.17 -3.26
N GLY A 68 -6.96 8.58 -3.10
CA GLY A 68 -6.00 8.31 -4.18
C GLY A 68 -6.58 7.41 -5.26
N MET A 69 -7.27 6.33 -4.89
CA MET A 69 -7.94 5.43 -5.83
C MET A 69 -9.03 6.14 -6.65
N ARG A 70 -9.84 6.98 -5.99
CA ARG A 70 -10.87 7.77 -6.69
C ARG A 70 -10.26 8.79 -7.67
N ALA A 71 -9.13 9.40 -7.33
CA ALA A 71 -8.43 10.31 -8.22
C ALA A 71 -7.86 9.57 -9.42
N ALA A 72 -7.16 8.47 -9.19
CA ALA A 72 -6.59 7.63 -10.25
C ALA A 72 -7.65 7.15 -11.24
N ALA A 73 -8.81 6.69 -10.77
CA ALA A 73 -9.90 6.25 -11.64
C ALA A 73 -10.49 7.36 -12.52
N LYS A 74 -10.42 8.64 -12.08
CA LYS A 74 -10.90 9.80 -12.86
C LYS A 74 -9.88 10.27 -13.89
N GLU A 75 -8.59 10.14 -13.60
CA GLU A 75 -7.48 10.68 -14.39
C GLU A 75 -6.87 9.62 -15.32
N ALA A 76 -7.35 8.36 -15.24
CA ALA A 76 -6.81 7.24 -16.00
C ALA A 76 -6.90 7.49 -17.52
N GLY A 77 -5.76 7.51 -18.19
CA GLY A 77 -5.68 7.46 -19.66
C GLY A 77 -5.73 6.01 -20.13
N ASP A 78 -4.68 5.25 -19.91
CA ASP A 78 -4.63 3.81 -20.15
C ASP A 78 -4.95 3.04 -18.86
N PRO A 79 -6.06 2.28 -18.78
CA PRO A 79 -6.49 1.65 -17.55
C PRO A 79 -5.50 0.60 -17.02
N VAL A 80 -4.78 -0.10 -17.91
CA VAL A 80 -3.78 -1.11 -17.52
C VAL A 80 -2.56 -0.43 -16.86
N THR A 81 -2.08 0.65 -17.46
CA THR A 81 -1.01 1.46 -16.87
C THR A 81 -1.43 2.07 -15.54
N ALA A 82 -2.65 2.58 -15.44
CA ALA A 82 -3.17 3.16 -14.20
C ALA A 82 -3.22 2.15 -13.04
N VAL A 83 -3.60 0.89 -13.30
CA VAL A 83 -3.56 -0.19 -12.30
C VAL A 83 -2.14 -0.39 -11.75
N ILE A 84 -1.14 -0.44 -12.63
CA ILE A 84 0.26 -0.60 -12.23
C ILE A 84 0.73 0.62 -11.42
N ASP A 85 0.47 1.83 -11.90
CA ASP A 85 0.96 3.05 -11.29
C ASP A 85 0.35 3.30 -9.91
N VAL A 86 -0.91 2.97 -9.71
CA VAL A 86 -1.58 3.05 -8.41
C VAL A 86 -0.95 2.08 -7.39
N LEU A 87 -0.72 0.84 -7.78
CA LEU A 87 -0.07 -0.13 -6.90
C LEU A 87 1.36 0.29 -6.58
N ILE A 88 2.16 0.67 -7.59
CA ILE A 88 3.52 1.18 -7.35
C ILE A 88 3.51 2.40 -6.43
N GLY A 89 2.60 3.35 -6.63
CA GLY A 89 2.48 4.54 -5.81
C GLY A 89 2.24 4.23 -4.32
N THR A 90 1.53 3.15 -4.02
CA THR A 90 1.31 2.68 -2.65
C THR A 90 2.61 2.21 -1.98
N PHE A 91 3.52 1.58 -2.74
CA PHE A 91 4.76 1.02 -2.22
C PHE A 91 6.00 1.90 -2.45
N ALA A 92 5.90 2.96 -3.24
CA ALA A 92 7.03 3.85 -3.54
C ALA A 92 7.76 4.40 -2.30
N PRO A 93 7.09 4.69 -1.16
CA PRO A 93 7.79 5.10 0.06
C PRO A 93 8.70 4.02 0.66
N LEU A 94 8.59 2.76 0.22
CA LEU A 94 9.37 1.62 0.69
C LEU A 94 10.56 1.29 -0.22
N ASP A 95 10.88 2.12 -1.23
CA ASP A 95 11.97 1.88 -2.20
C ASP A 95 13.38 2.14 -1.59
N ASP A 96 13.56 1.66 -0.38
CA ASP A 96 14.82 1.55 0.35
C ASP A 96 14.79 0.28 1.21
N PRO A 97 15.83 -0.60 1.14
CA PRO A 97 15.78 -1.91 1.79
C PRO A 97 15.59 -1.89 3.30
N GLU A 98 16.20 -0.93 4.01
CA GLU A 98 16.07 -0.79 5.46
C GLU A 98 14.66 -0.31 5.82
N THR A 99 14.16 0.68 5.09
CA THR A 99 12.78 1.17 5.20
C THR A 99 11.77 0.04 4.97
N ALA A 100 11.93 -0.75 3.93
CA ALA A 100 11.05 -1.86 3.63
C ALA A 100 11.07 -2.93 4.73
N ALA A 101 12.25 -3.33 5.21
CA ALA A 101 12.39 -4.30 6.28
C ALA A 101 11.73 -3.82 7.58
N ASN A 102 11.92 -2.56 7.94
CA ASN A 102 11.33 -1.95 9.14
C ASN A 102 9.78 -1.86 9.04
N ASN A 103 9.24 -1.54 7.87
CA ASN A 103 7.79 -1.52 7.65
C ASN A 103 7.20 -2.94 7.66
N LEU A 104 7.86 -3.94 7.09
CA LEU A 104 7.43 -5.34 7.18
C LEU A 104 7.46 -5.86 8.63
N ALA A 105 8.47 -5.48 9.41
CA ALA A 105 8.52 -5.81 10.84
C ALA A 105 7.36 -5.15 11.62
N GLN A 106 7.00 -3.90 11.28
CA GLN A 106 5.83 -3.23 11.87
C GLN A 106 4.53 -3.93 11.45
N LEU A 107 4.38 -4.30 10.18
CA LEU A 107 3.22 -5.03 9.68
C LEU A 107 2.98 -6.34 10.45
N ALA A 108 4.04 -7.06 10.82
CA ALA A 108 3.91 -8.28 11.62
C ALA A 108 3.33 -8.00 13.01
N VAL A 109 3.68 -6.85 13.63
CA VAL A 109 3.09 -6.40 14.89
C VAL A 109 1.63 -6.00 14.71
N ASP A 110 1.31 -5.29 13.65
CA ASP A 110 -0.06 -4.84 13.35
C ASP A 110 -0.99 -6.04 13.11
N LEU A 111 -0.52 -7.09 12.45
CA LEU A 111 -1.26 -8.34 12.24
C LEU A 111 -1.56 -9.09 13.56
N ALA A 112 -0.73 -8.94 14.59
CA ALA A 112 -0.92 -9.55 15.89
C ALA A 112 -1.94 -8.80 16.78
N ASP A 113 -2.20 -7.53 16.49
CA ASP A 113 -3.18 -6.70 17.21
C ASP A 113 -4.53 -6.73 16.50
N GLU A 114 -5.63 -6.93 17.24
CA GLU A 114 -6.97 -7.11 16.66
C GLU A 114 -7.49 -5.84 15.97
N GLU A 115 -7.30 -4.64 16.58
CA GLU A 115 -7.77 -3.37 16.00
C GLU A 115 -6.95 -2.99 14.77
N LEU A 116 -5.62 -3.12 14.84
CA LEU A 116 -4.74 -2.79 13.71
C LEU A 116 -4.92 -3.78 12.56
N ARG A 117 -5.11 -5.06 12.84
CA ARG A 117 -5.42 -6.08 11.82
C ARG A 117 -6.76 -5.78 11.13
N GLY A 118 -7.77 -5.31 11.86
CA GLY A 118 -9.05 -4.87 11.28
C GLY A 118 -8.88 -3.69 10.32
N LEU A 119 -8.08 -2.69 10.70
CA LEU A 119 -7.76 -1.55 9.84
C LEU A 119 -6.93 -1.93 8.61
N LEU A 120 -6.01 -2.88 8.75
CA LEU A 120 -5.27 -3.43 7.63
C LEU A 120 -6.19 -4.16 6.65
N ALA A 121 -7.14 -4.96 7.15
CA ALA A 121 -8.14 -5.60 6.30
C ALA A 121 -9.01 -4.58 5.56
N GLU A 122 -9.38 -3.47 6.21
CA GLU A 122 -10.08 -2.36 5.55
C GLU A 122 -9.21 -1.70 4.47
N LEU A 123 -7.91 -1.51 4.73
CA LEU A 123 -6.98 -0.96 3.74
C LEU A 123 -6.93 -1.83 2.48
N TYR A 124 -6.80 -3.14 2.63
CA TYR A 124 -6.81 -4.08 1.50
C TYR A 124 -8.14 -4.05 0.74
N ALA A 125 -9.27 -4.02 1.45
CA ALA A 125 -10.58 -3.89 0.81
C ALA A 125 -10.68 -2.60 -0.02
N VAL A 126 -10.21 -1.47 0.49
CA VAL A 126 -10.18 -0.18 -0.23
C VAL A 126 -9.27 -0.24 -1.46
N LEU A 127 -8.11 -0.90 -1.37
CA LEU A 127 -7.21 -1.09 -2.52
C LEU A 127 -7.88 -1.94 -3.60
N GLU A 128 -8.41 -3.10 -3.24
CA GLU A 128 -9.06 -4.02 -4.16
C GLU A 128 -10.29 -3.38 -4.82
N GLU A 129 -11.18 -2.77 -4.03
CA GLU A 129 -12.37 -2.05 -4.54
C GLU A 129 -11.98 -0.88 -5.46
N GLY A 130 -10.89 -0.18 -5.16
CA GLY A 130 -10.39 0.94 -5.95
C GLY A 130 -9.82 0.52 -7.30
N LEU A 131 -9.30 -0.70 -7.43
CA LEU A 131 -8.82 -1.27 -8.70
C LEU A 131 -9.96 -1.71 -9.62
N VAL A 132 -11.14 -2.04 -9.06
CA VAL A 132 -12.28 -2.57 -9.84
C VAL A 132 -12.66 -1.69 -11.04
N PRO A 133 -12.86 -0.36 -10.92
CA PRO A 133 -13.24 0.47 -12.07
C PRO A 133 -12.22 0.45 -13.21
N LEU A 134 -10.93 0.44 -12.90
CA LEU A 134 -9.85 0.41 -13.87
C LEU A 134 -9.77 -0.93 -14.58
N LEU A 135 -9.88 -2.02 -13.84
CA LEU A 135 -9.89 -3.38 -14.39
C LEU A 135 -11.14 -3.65 -15.23
N ASP A 136 -12.32 -3.21 -14.77
CA ASP A 136 -13.56 -3.28 -15.56
C ASP A 136 -13.46 -2.52 -16.88
N GLN A 137 -12.81 -1.35 -16.87
CA GLN A 137 -12.56 -0.59 -18.08
C GLN A 137 -11.63 -1.35 -19.02
N ALA A 138 -10.50 -1.87 -18.52
CA ALA A 138 -9.55 -2.64 -19.33
C ALA A 138 -10.18 -3.88 -19.96
N VAL A 139 -11.05 -4.60 -19.22
CA VAL A 139 -11.78 -5.76 -19.74
C VAL A 139 -12.79 -5.36 -20.81
N ARG A 140 -13.59 -4.30 -20.59
CA ARG A 140 -14.56 -3.79 -21.57
C ARG A 140 -13.91 -3.30 -22.86
N GLU A 141 -12.72 -2.72 -22.77
CA GLU A 141 -11.92 -2.27 -23.91
C GLU A 141 -11.18 -3.42 -24.63
N GLY A 142 -11.34 -4.66 -24.15
CA GLY A 142 -10.69 -5.84 -24.72
C GLY A 142 -9.16 -5.88 -24.50
N ARG A 143 -8.65 -5.10 -23.54
CA ARG A 143 -7.22 -5.06 -23.19
C ARG A 143 -6.80 -6.27 -22.37
N LEU A 144 -7.70 -6.83 -21.57
CA LEU A 144 -7.47 -7.97 -20.67
C LEU A 144 -8.54 -9.07 -20.88
N PRO A 145 -8.64 -9.65 -22.09
CA PRO A 145 -9.69 -10.64 -22.41
C PRO A 145 -9.53 -11.97 -21.66
N GLY A 146 -8.34 -12.27 -21.14
CA GLY A 146 -8.02 -13.45 -20.33
C GLY A 146 -7.98 -13.20 -18.83
N ALA A 147 -8.40 -12.02 -18.36
CA ALA A 147 -8.44 -11.74 -16.94
C ALA A 147 -9.47 -12.62 -16.23
N PRO A 148 -9.18 -13.06 -14.99
CA PRO A 148 -10.20 -13.69 -14.15
C PRO A 148 -11.27 -12.65 -13.77
N PRO A 149 -12.38 -13.05 -13.09
CA PRO A 149 -13.37 -12.10 -12.60
C PRO A 149 -12.71 -10.91 -11.89
N VAL A 150 -13.14 -9.68 -12.20
CA VAL A 150 -12.46 -8.45 -11.79
C VAL A 150 -12.11 -8.37 -10.30
N PRO A 151 -12.98 -8.78 -9.35
CA PRO A 151 -12.60 -8.80 -7.94
C PRO A 151 -11.45 -9.78 -7.63
N VAL A 152 -11.37 -10.88 -8.37
CA VAL A 152 -10.26 -11.85 -8.24
C VAL A 152 -8.98 -11.27 -8.84
N ALA A 153 -9.07 -10.59 -9.99
CA ALA A 153 -7.95 -9.90 -10.61
C ALA A 153 -7.35 -8.84 -9.67
N ALA A 154 -8.19 -8.00 -9.04
CA ALA A 154 -7.78 -6.99 -8.08
C ALA A 154 -7.00 -7.62 -6.92
N ARG A 155 -7.55 -8.67 -6.30
CA ARG A 155 -6.89 -9.39 -5.21
C ARG A 155 -5.55 -10.02 -5.62
N ILE A 156 -5.47 -10.62 -6.82
CA ILE A 156 -4.22 -11.21 -7.33
C ILE A 156 -3.16 -10.12 -7.47
N LEU A 157 -3.49 -8.98 -8.07
CA LEU A 157 -2.54 -7.90 -8.29
C LEU A 157 -2.05 -7.28 -6.99
N THR A 158 -2.92 -7.10 -6.00
CA THR A 158 -2.54 -6.65 -4.66
C THR A 158 -1.59 -7.65 -3.99
N ALA A 159 -1.91 -8.95 -4.04
CA ALA A 159 -1.05 -10.01 -3.49
C ALA A 159 0.31 -10.10 -4.21
N VAL A 160 0.37 -9.85 -5.52
CA VAL A 160 1.64 -9.79 -6.27
C VAL A 160 2.48 -8.60 -5.83
N ALA A 161 1.86 -7.42 -5.60
CA ALA A 161 2.55 -6.24 -5.11
C ALA A 161 3.15 -6.47 -3.71
N ASP A 162 2.38 -7.04 -2.78
CA ASP A 162 2.87 -7.41 -1.44
C ASP A 162 4.01 -8.42 -1.51
N GLY A 163 3.84 -9.46 -2.34
CA GLY A 163 4.86 -10.49 -2.55
C GLY A 163 6.15 -9.90 -3.15
N ALA A 164 6.05 -8.99 -4.12
CA ALA A 164 7.20 -8.31 -4.71
C ALA A 164 7.95 -7.49 -3.66
N ALA A 165 7.25 -6.73 -2.81
CA ALA A 165 7.85 -5.95 -1.73
C ALA A 165 8.57 -6.86 -0.72
N LEU A 166 7.93 -7.95 -0.27
CA LEU A 166 8.53 -8.92 0.65
C LEU A 166 9.79 -9.58 0.07
N HIS A 167 9.72 -10.08 -1.18
CA HIS A 167 10.83 -10.74 -1.83
C HIS A 167 12.00 -9.78 -2.08
N TRP A 168 11.70 -8.55 -2.49
CA TRP A 168 12.72 -7.53 -2.71
C TRP A 168 13.42 -7.14 -1.40
N SER A 169 12.68 -6.99 -0.30
CA SER A 169 13.26 -6.69 1.02
C SER A 169 14.26 -7.77 1.48
N ALA A 170 14.00 -9.04 1.14
CA ALA A 170 14.90 -10.14 1.47
C ALA A 170 16.12 -10.20 0.52
N ARG A 171 15.99 -9.73 -0.72
CA ARG A 171 17.05 -9.77 -1.75
C ARG A 171 16.97 -8.53 -2.63
N PRO A 172 17.39 -7.35 -2.12
CA PRO A 172 17.32 -6.10 -2.87
C PRO A 172 18.24 -6.15 -4.10
N ALA A 173 17.64 -5.86 -5.27
CA ALA A 173 18.37 -5.73 -6.53
C ALA A 173 17.62 -4.74 -7.43
N GLY A 174 18.24 -3.63 -7.77
CA GLY A 174 17.55 -2.51 -8.41
C GLY A 174 16.53 -1.84 -7.48
N GLY A 175 15.61 -1.04 -8.03
CA GLY A 175 14.53 -0.42 -7.29
C GLY A 175 13.34 -1.37 -7.06
N LEU A 176 12.66 -1.23 -5.93
CA LEU A 176 11.40 -1.94 -5.65
C LEU A 176 10.33 -1.59 -6.69
N CYS A 177 10.20 -0.31 -7.02
CA CYS A 177 9.22 0.16 -8.00
C CYS A 177 9.44 -0.47 -9.38
N ASP A 178 10.68 -0.62 -9.83
CA ASP A 178 11.00 -1.26 -11.10
C ASP A 178 10.68 -2.75 -11.08
N ARG A 179 11.01 -3.42 -9.97
CA ARG A 179 10.69 -4.84 -9.76
C ARG A 179 9.19 -5.06 -9.77
N MET A 180 8.45 -4.26 -9.06
CA MET A 180 6.99 -4.34 -8.97
C MET A 180 6.33 -4.09 -10.34
N ARG A 181 6.82 -3.12 -11.10
CA ARG A 181 6.37 -2.86 -12.48
C ARG A 181 6.56 -4.06 -13.37
N ALA A 182 7.71 -4.74 -13.27
CA ALA A 182 7.99 -5.94 -14.04
C ALA A 182 7.07 -7.11 -13.66
N ASP A 183 6.89 -7.36 -12.36
CA ASP A 183 6.09 -8.48 -11.86
C ASP A 183 4.60 -8.29 -12.18
N LEU A 184 4.04 -7.10 -11.92
CA LEU A 184 2.66 -6.76 -12.29
C LEU A 184 2.44 -6.78 -13.80
N GLY A 185 3.40 -6.22 -14.56
CA GLY A 185 3.37 -6.25 -16.02
C GLY A 185 3.35 -7.67 -16.59
N ALA A 186 4.11 -8.59 -16.01
CA ALA A 186 4.12 -10.00 -16.43
C ALA A 186 2.76 -10.68 -16.19
N VAL A 187 2.13 -10.42 -15.03
CA VAL A 187 0.78 -10.96 -14.74
C VAL A 187 -0.25 -10.41 -15.73
N LEU A 188 -0.27 -9.09 -15.94
CA LEU A 188 -1.22 -8.43 -16.84
C LEU A 188 -1.00 -8.83 -18.30
N ALA A 189 0.26 -9.04 -18.74
CA ALA A 189 0.56 -9.55 -20.06
C ALA A 189 -0.03 -10.95 -20.30
N GLY A 190 -0.03 -11.81 -19.27
CA GLY A 190 -0.69 -13.12 -19.31
C GLY A 190 -2.22 -13.01 -19.54
N TRP A 191 -2.84 -11.90 -19.12
CA TRP A 191 -4.27 -11.66 -19.30
C TRP A 191 -4.64 -10.96 -20.61
N CYS A 192 -3.65 -10.50 -21.39
CA CYS A 192 -3.89 -9.91 -22.72
C CYS A 192 -4.34 -10.93 -23.76
N HIS A 193 -4.25 -12.22 -23.49
CA HIS A 193 -4.68 -13.30 -24.37
C HIS A 193 -5.81 -14.09 -23.71
N ARG A 194 -6.81 -14.52 -24.50
CA ARG A 194 -7.79 -15.50 -24.00
C ARG A 194 -7.07 -16.82 -23.79
N SER A 195 -7.20 -17.41 -22.60
CA SER A 195 -6.82 -18.81 -22.40
C SER A 195 -7.68 -19.65 -23.33
N ASP A 196 -7.07 -20.37 -24.29
CA ASP A 196 -7.76 -21.36 -25.09
C ASP A 196 -8.21 -22.49 -24.15
N GLU A 197 -9.50 -22.47 -23.76
CA GLU A 197 -10.13 -23.53 -22.95
C GLU A 197 -10.11 -24.91 -23.62
N ARG A 198 -9.64 -24.99 -24.88
CA ARG A 198 -9.64 -26.23 -25.69
C ARG A 198 -8.52 -27.22 -25.35
N ALA A 199 -7.52 -26.81 -24.56
CA ALA A 199 -6.38 -27.71 -24.27
C ALA A 199 -6.64 -28.70 -23.11
N ILE A 200 -7.74 -28.57 -22.36
CA ILE A 200 -8.04 -29.44 -21.21
C ILE A 200 -9.02 -30.56 -21.59
N GLU A 201 -9.82 -30.41 -22.66
CA GLU A 201 -10.79 -31.43 -23.08
C GLU A 201 -10.21 -32.53 -24.03
N GLU A 202 -9.04 -32.31 -24.63
CA GLU A 202 -8.39 -33.32 -25.52
C GLU A 202 -7.37 -34.20 -24.79
N GLY A 203 -7.21 -34.09 -23.47
CA GLY A 203 -6.25 -34.85 -22.65
C GLY A 203 -6.85 -35.88 -21.70
N MET A 204 -8.13 -36.23 -21.80
CA MET A 204 -8.71 -37.34 -21.04
C MET A 204 -9.21 -38.46 -21.94
#